data_2f9ea7f1f7646b287542cda05ca1361d
#
_entry.id   2f9ea7f1f7646b287542cda05ca1361d
#
_cell.length_a   1.000
_cell.length_b   1.000
_cell.length_c   1.000
_cell.angle_alpha   90.00
_cell.angle_beta   90.00
_cell.angle_gamma   90.00
#
_symmetry.space_group_name_H-M   'P 1'
#
loop_
_entity.id
_entity.type
_entity.pdbx_description
1 polymer ?
#
loop_
_entity_poly.entity_id
_entity_poly.type
_entity_poly.pdbx_seq_one_letter_code
_entity_poly.pdbx_strand_id
1 'polypeptide(L)'
;MKKDFVVHQLSRRKVLKGAGSLALIAPEVITGFPSVHAQAPKVLRYLGTAVNQSADIAKKVKEDTGITIEYIPVTTDDVTRRVITQPNSYDVVDTEYFSLRKLIPSGNLLPMDGKKIKNFEKITPVFSKGELPSGKKIGDQGTAPKKVMFLEGQNSTKFAKTPTQWATLIPTVYNADTLGIRPDLIKRPIGQWKELLNPEFKGKAAILNIPSIGIMDAAMVVESMGEYKYPDKGNMTKPEIDRTMKVLTEAKKSGQFRAFWKDFNESVNLMASGETVIQSMWSPAVTAVKSKGIACVYQPLAEGYRAWAAGFALSKGIKGTPKADLAYEFVNWFLDGWAGAYLNRQGYYSAVLETAKASMEPYEWAFWMEGKAAEKDIKAPDGTLLEKAGSKRDGGSYDERMGSVACWNAVMDENDYMVKKWNEFIAA
;
A
#
# COMPACT_ATOMS: atom_id res chain seq x y z
N MET A 1 -18.05 40.93 37.97
CA MET A 1 -18.55 41.76 36.86
C MET A 1 -18.65 40.87 35.63
N LYS A 2 -19.87 40.43 35.35
CA LYS A 2 -20.20 39.66 34.10
C LYS A 2 -20.45 40.69 33.00
N LYS A 3 -19.86 40.49 31.82
CA LYS A 3 -20.22 41.20 30.60
C LYS A 3 -20.87 40.19 29.64
N ASP A 4 -22.18 40.38 29.46
CA ASP A 4 -22.99 39.68 28.51
C ASP A 4 -22.74 40.16 27.09
N PHE A 5 -22.41 39.26 26.15
CA PHE A 5 -22.36 39.55 24.73
C PHE A 5 -23.71 39.17 24.09
N VAL A 6 -24.45 40.16 23.65
CA VAL A 6 -25.71 40.04 22.91
C VAL A 6 -25.39 39.80 21.45
N VAL A 7 -25.79 38.60 20.92
CA VAL A 7 -25.71 38.28 19.48
C VAL A 7 -27.01 38.79 18.82
N HIS A 8 -26.90 39.76 17.93
CA HIS A 8 -28.00 40.23 17.09
C HIS A 8 -28.17 39.31 15.88
N GLN A 9 -29.25 38.52 15.87
CA GLN A 9 -29.72 37.81 14.68
C GLN A 9 -30.38 38.79 13.70
N LEU A 10 -29.77 38.98 12.52
CA LEU A 10 -30.36 39.72 11.40
C LEU A 10 -31.29 38.79 10.61
N SER A 11 -32.60 39.07 10.66
CA SER A 11 -33.66 38.36 9.95
C SER A 11 -33.63 38.62 8.44
N ARG A 12 -33.75 37.55 7.64
CA ARG A 12 -33.75 37.54 6.16
C ARG A 12 -34.93 38.28 5.49
N ARG A 13 -35.76 39.02 6.20
CA ARG A 13 -37.00 39.66 5.68
C ARG A 13 -36.93 41.17 5.42
N LYS A 14 -35.79 41.82 5.49
CA LYS A 14 -35.68 43.29 5.29
C LYS A 14 -34.92 43.75 4.02
N VAL A 15 -34.70 42.89 3.03
CA VAL A 15 -33.98 43.29 1.80
C VAL A 15 -34.91 43.44 0.57
N LEU A 16 -36.21 43.38 0.74
CA LEU A 16 -37.18 43.49 -0.38
C LEU A 16 -38.16 44.66 -0.17
N LYS A 17 -37.68 45.90 -0.05
CA LYS A 17 -38.50 47.09 -0.30
C LYS A 17 -37.57 48.26 -0.72
N GLY A 18 -37.42 48.46 -2.01
CA GLY A 18 -36.68 49.61 -2.56
C GLY A 18 -36.60 49.49 -4.08
N ALA A 19 -37.73 49.28 -4.75
CA ALA A 19 -37.80 49.42 -6.21
C ALA A 19 -38.68 50.63 -6.54
N GLY A 20 -38.14 51.58 -7.22
CA GLY A 20 -38.89 52.69 -7.79
C GLY A 20 -38.02 53.80 -8.29
N SER A 21 -37.73 53.83 -9.54
CA SER A 21 -37.88 54.93 -10.49
C SER A 21 -36.89 54.86 -11.67
N LEU A 22 -37.47 54.79 -12.84
CA LEU A 22 -36.91 54.71 -14.16
C LEU A 22 -35.91 55.77 -14.52
N ALA A 23 -34.87 55.35 -15.24
CA ALA A 23 -34.25 56.15 -16.32
C ALA A 23 -33.88 55.18 -17.45
N LEU A 24 -34.57 55.34 -18.60
CA LEU A 24 -34.24 54.70 -19.86
C LEU A 24 -32.96 55.31 -20.40
N ILE A 25 -31.85 54.59 -20.35
CA ILE A 25 -30.63 54.83 -21.12
C ILE A 25 -30.40 53.62 -22.00
N ALA A 26 -30.28 53.82 -23.32
CA ALA A 26 -30.07 52.82 -24.33
C ALA A 26 -28.85 51.92 -24.00
N PRO A 27 -28.87 50.63 -24.30
CA PRO A 27 -27.73 49.75 -24.08
C PRO A 27 -26.68 50.01 -25.16
N GLU A 28 -25.59 50.67 -24.80
CA GLU A 28 -24.32 50.49 -25.49
C GLU A 28 -23.87 49.03 -25.27
N VAL A 29 -23.86 48.28 -26.36
CA VAL A 29 -23.35 46.92 -26.38
C VAL A 29 -21.86 46.95 -26.11
N ILE A 30 -21.46 46.74 -24.86
CA ILE A 30 -20.06 46.44 -24.54
C ILE A 30 -19.81 45.01 -24.97
N THR A 31 -19.52 44.81 -26.25
CA THR A 31 -18.91 43.60 -26.76
C THR A 31 -17.43 43.62 -26.43
N GLY A 32 -16.99 42.79 -25.47
CA GLY A 32 -15.56 42.65 -25.28
C GLY A 32 -15.10 42.37 -23.81
N PHE A 33 -15.86 41.65 -23.00
CA PHE A 33 -15.23 40.97 -21.90
C PHE A 33 -14.72 39.62 -22.42
N PRO A 34 -13.40 39.32 -22.37
CA PRO A 34 -12.96 37.98 -22.57
C PRO A 34 -13.64 37.13 -21.49
N SER A 35 -14.48 36.20 -21.91
CA SER A 35 -15.00 35.18 -21.00
C SER A 35 -13.78 34.44 -20.45
N VAL A 36 -13.35 34.78 -19.25
CA VAL A 36 -12.45 33.94 -18.48
C VAL A 36 -13.26 32.68 -18.20
N HIS A 37 -13.15 31.71 -19.10
CA HIS A 37 -13.59 30.36 -18.79
C HIS A 37 -12.72 29.92 -17.62
N ALA A 38 -13.22 30.08 -16.41
CA ALA A 38 -12.61 29.46 -15.26
C ALA A 38 -12.56 27.97 -15.56
N GLN A 39 -11.36 27.47 -15.83
CA GLN A 39 -11.14 26.05 -16.08
C GLN A 39 -11.71 25.30 -14.88
N ALA A 40 -12.58 24.32 -15.11
CA ALA A 40 -13.16 23.53 -14.04
C ALA A 40 -12.03 23.00 -13.13
N PRO A 41 -12.19 23.08 -11.81
CA PRO A 41 -11.12 22.69 -10.89
C PRO A 41 -10.71 21.23 -11.16
N LYS A 42 -9.40 21.02 -11.35
CA LYS A 42 -8.83 19.69 -11.54
C LYS A 42 -8.77 18.97 -10.17
N VAL A 43 -9.86 18.33 -9.76
CA VAL A 43 -9.96 17.66 -8.46
C VAL A 43 -10.24 16.18 -8.65
N LEU A 44 -9.45 15.32 -7.99
CA LEU A 44 -9.63 13.88 -7.92
C LEU A 44 -9.82 13.43 -6.46
N ARG A 45 -10.88 12.68 -6.20
CA ARG A 45 -11.13 11.99 -4.94
C ARG A 45 -10.39 10.65 -4.98
N TYR A 46 -9.43 10.50 -4.08
CA TYR A 46 -8.52 9.35 -4.05
C TYR A 46 -8.78 8.48 -2.82
N LEU A 47 -9.37 7.32 -3.03
CA LEU A 47 -9.62 6.29 -2.02
C LEU A 47 -8.40 5.37 -1.90
N GLY A 48 -7.93 5.10 -0.69
CA GLY A 48 -6.82 4.16 -0.50
C GLY A 48 -6.33 4.08 0.94
N THR A 49 -5.25 3.33 1.13
CA THR A 49 -4.51 3.25 2.39
C THR A 49 -3.47 4.37 2.49
N ALA A 50 -2.85 4.49 3.66
CA ALA A 50 -1.84 5.54 3.91
C ALA A 50 -0.54 5.40 3.10
N VAL A 51 -0.29 4.26 2.43
CA VAL A 51 1.00 3.99 1.75
C VAL A 51 1.32 5.05 0.68
N ASN A 52 0.37 5.32 -0.21
CA ASN A 52 0.54 6.31 -1.28
C ASN A 52 -0.14 7.65 -0.97
N GLN A 53 -0.77 7.80 0.19
CA GLN A 53 -1.46 9.02 0.61
C GLN A 53 -0.54 9.89 1.47
N SER A 54 0.26 10.71 0.84
CA SER A 54 1.17 11.65 1.50
C SER A 54 0.83 13.09 1.16
N ALA A 55 0.92 13.98 2.14
CA ALA A 55 0.77 15.43 1.92
C ALA A 55 1.80 15.97 0.90
N ASP A 56 3.02 15.43 0.90
CA ASP A 56 4.06 15.81 -0.05
C ASP A 56 3.72 15.37 -1.48
N ILE A 57 3.14 14.16 -1.65
CA ILE A 57 2.65 13.71 -2.96
C ILE A 57 1.51 14.61 -3.44
N ALA A 58 0.52 14.93 -2.58
CA ALA A 58 -0.58 15.82 -2.95
C ALA A 58 -0.09 17.24 -3.31
N LYS A 59 0.88 17.77 -2.56
CA LYS A 59 1.51 19.07 -2.86
C LYS A 59 2.23 19.04 -4.19
N LYS A 60 3.09 18.05 -4.41
CA LYS A 60 3.93 17.96 -5.62
C LYS A 60 3.12 17.75 -6.88
N VAL A 61 2.10 16.88 -6.87
CA VAL A 61 1.23 16.69 -8.04
C VAL A 61 0.47 17.97 -8.37
N LYS A 62 0.02 18.73 -7.36
CA LYS A 62 -0.63 20.02 -7.57
C LYS A 62 0.30 21.06 -8.17
N GLU A 63 1.54 21.12 -7.72
CA GLU A 63 2.56 22.02 -8.27
C GLU A 63 2.89 21.69 -9.73
N ASP A 64 3.00 20.40 -10.07
CA ASP A 64 3.44 19.95 -11.40
C ASP A 64 2.31 19.94 -12.44
N THR A 65 1.05 19.66 -12.02
CA THR A 65 -0.06 19.38 -12.95
C THR A 65 -1.30 20.24 -12.72
N GLY A 66 -1.36 20.93 -11.59
CA GLY A 66 -2.56 21.67 -11.12
C GLY A 66 -3.64 20.74 -10.55
N ILE A 67 -3.41 19.42 -10.47
CA ILE A 67 -4.38 18.46 -9.92
C ILE A 67 -4.39 18.56 -8.40
N THR A 68 -5.57 18.80 -7.83
CA THR A 68 -5.79 18.72 -6.38
C THR A 68 -6.28 17.32 -6.04
N ILE A 69 -5.61 16.64 -5.11
CA ILE A 69 -6.01 15.33 -4.61
C ILE A 69 -6.76 15.49 -3.29
N GLU A 70 -7.97 14.93 -3.22
CA GLU A 70 -8.75 14.79 -2.00
C GLU A 70 -8.62 13.35 -1.51
N TYR A 71 -7.79 13.13 -0.49
CA TYR A 71 -7.57 11.82 0.09
C TYR A 71 -8.79 11.32 0.88
N ILE A 72 -9.10 10.05 0.71
CA ILE A 72 -10.11 9.31 1.46
C ILE A 72 -9.38 8.11 2.10
N PRO A 73 -8.68 8.33 3.24
CA PRO A 73 -7.90 7.29 3.90
C PRO A 73 -8.83 6.28 4.58
N VAL A 74 -8.60 5.00 4.31
CA VAL A 74 -9.35 3.89 4.90
C VAL A 74 -8.43 2.67 5.06
N THR A 75 -8.90 1.64 5.77
CA THR A 75 -8.19 0.36 5.87
C THR A 75 -8.33 -0.45 4.57
N THR A 76 -7.47 -1.44 4.36
CA THR A 76 -7.50 -2.32 3.17
C THR A 76 -8.88 -2.99 2.98
N ASP A 77 -9.50 -3.46 4.07
CA ASP A 77 -10.82 -4.08 4.02
C ASP A 77 -11.91 -3.06 3.69
N ASP A 78 -11.78 -1.83 4.18
CA ASP A 78 -12.70 -0.73 3.86
C ASP A 78 -12.57 -0.26 2.42
N VAL A 79 -11.36 -0.28 1.83
CA VAL A 79 -11.18 -0.05 0.39
C VAL A 79 -12.03 -1.04 -0.39
N THR A 80 -11.88 -2.34 -0.10
CA THR A 80 -12.62 -3.40 -0.79
C THR A 80 -14.12 -3.22 -0.65
N ARG A 81 -14.62 -3.00 0.56
CA ARG A 81 -16.04 -2.77 0.83
C ARG A 81 -16.57 -1.56 0.06
N ARG A 82 -15.84 -0.44 0.09
CA ARG A 82 -16.29 0.82 -0.53
C ARG A 82 -16.29 0.76 -2.04
N VAL A 83 -15.32 0.10 -2.65
CA VAL A 83 -15.31 -0.14 -4.09
C VAL A 83 -16.55 -0.91 -4.53
N ILE A 84 -16.94 -1.94 -3.77
CA ILE A 84 -18.11 -2.77 -4.11
C ILE A 84 -19.43 -2.02 -3.89
N THR A 85 -19.56 -1.28 -2.76
CA THR A 85 -20.86 -0.73 -2.33
C THR A 85 -21.07 0.73 -2.69
N GLN A 86 -20.01 1.51 -2.94
CA GLN A 86 -20.07 2.96 -3.14
C GLN A 86 -19.16 3.44 -4.29
N PRO A 87 -19.29 2.90 -5.51
CA PRO A 87 -18.38 3.18 -6.62
C PRO A 87 -18.34 4.66 -7.04
N ASN A 88 -19.38 5.44 -6.74
CA ASN A 88 -19.46 6.87 -7.07
C ASN A 88 -18.84 7.78 -5.98
N SER A 89 -18.33 7.23 -4.89
CA SER A 89 -17.77 8.02 -3.78
C SER A 89 -16.31 8.42 -3.97
N TYR A 90 -15.64 7.91 -5.00
CA TYR A 90 -14.23 8.19 -5.34
C TYR A 90 -14.05 8.23 -6.86
N ASP A 91 -12.92 8.74 -7.31
CA ASP A 91 -12.54 8.83 -8.73
C ASP A 91 -11.38 7.85 -9.04
N VAL A 92 -10.35 7.84 -8.20
CA VAL A 92 -9.21 6.92 -8.24
C VAL A 92 -9.20 6.08 -6.97
N VAL A 93 -8.87 4.82 -7.09
CA VAL A 93 -8.63 3.94 -5.94
C VAL A 93 -7.24 3.34 -6.00
N ASP A 94 -6.54 3.39 -4.88
CA ASP A 94 -5.32 2.63 -4.61
C ASP A 94 -5.70 1.36 -3.87
N THR A 95 -5.43 0.23 -4.47
CA THR A 95 -5.80 -1.06 -3.88
C THR A 95 -4.72 -2.11 -4.14
N GLU A 96 -4.68 -3.10 -3.26
CA GLU A 96 -3.74 -4.19 -3.36
C GLU A 96 -4.21 -5.26 -4.35
N TYR A 97 -3.27 -5.91 -5.04
CA TYR A 97 -3.52 -6.94 -6.04
C TYR A 97 -4.34 -8.12 -5.51
N PHE A 98 -4.17 -8.49 -4.24
CA PHE A 98 -4.91 -9.60 -3.67
C PHE A 98 -6.42 -9.34 -3.57
N SER A 99 -6.85 -8.07 -3.47
CA SER A 99 -8.26 -7.69 -3.42
C SER A 99 -8.95 -7.81 -4.79
N LEU A 100 -8.21 -7.85 -5.89
CA LEU A 100 -8.75 -7.82 -7.25
C LEU A 100 -9.68 -8.99 -7.55
N ARG A 101 -9.47 -10.17 -6.94
CA ARG A 101 -10.37 -11.32 -7.07
C ARG A 101 -11.80 -11.01 -6.61
N LYS A 102 -11.97 -10.10 -5.65
CA LYS A 102 -13.29 -9.60 -5.20
C LYS A 102 -13.73 -8.36 -5.97
N LEU A 103 -12.79 -7.47 -6.31
CA LEU A 103 -13.12 -6.18 -6.90
C LEU A 103 -13.50 -6.27 -8.38
N ILE A 104 -12.77 -7.03 -9.18
CA ILE A 104 -13.00 -7.12 -10.62
C ILE A 104 -14.39 -7.70 -10.95
N PRO A 105 -14.87 -8.79 -10.33
CA PRO A 105 -16.22 -9.30 -10.58
C PRO A 105 -17.35 -8.32 -10.22
N SER A 106 -17.11 -7.32 -9.35
CA SER A 106 -18.12 -6.30 -9.02
C SER A 106 -18.46 -5.41 -10.21
N GLY A 107 -17.58 -5.30 -11.22
CA GLY A 107 -17.75 -4.44 -12.37
C GLY A 107 -17.72 -2.94 -12.06
N ASN A 108 -17.22 -2.55 -10.86
CA ASN A 108 -17.17 -1.16 -10.39
C ASN A 108 -15.84 -0.45 -10.69
N LEU A 109 -14.85 -1.17 -11.19
CA LEU A 109 -13.58 -0.62 -11.68
C LEU A 109 -13.54 -0.64 -13.20
N LEU A 110 -12.93 0.39 -13.78
CA LEU A 110 -12.68 0.46 -15.22
C LEU A 110 -11.44 -0.36 -15.57
N PRO A 111 -11.48 -1.17 -16.64
CA PRO A 111 -10.26 -1.68 -17.25
C PRO A 111 -9.32 -0.53 -17.62
N MET A 112 -8.09 -0.59 -17.18
CA MET A 112 -7.08 0.42 -17.44
C MET A 112 -6.45 0.20 -18.81
N ASP A 113 -6.50 1.21 -19.68
CA ASP A 113 -5.88 1.15 -21.00
C ASP A 113 -4.38 1.41 -20.91
N GLY A 114 -3.58 0.36 -21.11
CA GLY A 114 -2.10 0.47 -21.08
C GLY A 114 -1.55 1.47 -22.12
N LYS A 115 -2.25 1.68 -23.25
CA LYS A 115 -1.83 2.68 -24.26
C LYS A 115 -1.94 4.12 -23.76
N LYS A 116 -2.73 4.39 -22.74
CA LYS A 116 -2.83 5.70 -22.09
C LYS A 116 -1.75 5.92 -21.01
N ILE A 117 -0.93 4.93 -20.73
CA ILE A 117 0.14 4.99 -19.73
C ILE A 117 1.50 5.06 -20.41
N LYS A 118 2.18 6.21 -20.31
CA LYS A 118 3.46 6.49 -21.01
C LYS A 118 4.56 5.47 -20.67
N ASN A 119 4.64 5.07 -19.41
CA ASN A 119 5.67 4.16 -18.91
C ASN A 119 5.16 2.71 -18.76
N PHE A 120 4.07 2.31 -19.44
CA PHE A 120 3.48 0.99 -19.29
C PHE A 120 4.47 -0.15 -19.57
N GLU A 121 5.23 -0.06 -20.65
CA GLU A 121 6.23 -1.05 -21.04
C GLU A 121 7.46 -1.07 -20.14
N LYS A 122 7.65 -0.02 -19.32
CA LYS A 122 8.74 0.09 -18.33
C LYS A 122 8.36 -0.45 -16.95
N ILE A 123 7.10 -0.85 -16.77
CA ILE A 123 6.66 -1.51 -15.55
C ILE A 123 7.48 -2.80 -15.36
N THR A 124 8.05 -2.95 -14.17
CA THR A 124 8.91 -4.12 -13.88
C THR A 124 8.22 -5.45 -14.21
N PRO A 125 8.94 -6.43 -14.79
CA PRO A 125 8.39 -7.72 -15.18
C PRO A 125 7.86 -8.55 -14.00
N VAL A 126 8.07 -8.12 -12.76
CA VAL A 126 7.41 -8.67 -11.56
C VAL A 126 5.89 -8.76 -11.75
N PHE A 127 5.29 -7.73 -12.36
CA PHE A 127 3.85 -7.63 -12.52
C PHE A 127 3.30 -8.46 -13.69
N SER A 128 4.02 -8.54 -14.78
CA SER A 128 3.56 -9.22 -16.00
C SER A 128 4.06 -10.66 -16.14
N LYS A 129 5.28 -10.96 -15.65
CA LYS A 129 5.95 -12.25 -15.84
C LYS A 129 6.21 -12.99 -14.52
N GLY A 130 6.20 -12.29 -13.37
CA GLY A 130 6.64 -12.85 -12.08
C GLY A 130 8.15 -13.08 -12.03
N GLU A 131 8.89 -12.17 -12.64
CA GLU A 131 10.37 -12.21 -12.74
C GLU A 131 10.94 -10.85 -12.35
N LEU A 132 12.14 -10.84 -11.80
CA LEU A 132 12.91 -9.61 -11.59
C LEU A 132 13.45 -9.08 -12.93
N PRO A 133 13.88 -7.82 -13.01
CA PRO A 133 14.59 -7.32 -14.21
C PRO A 133 15.84 -8.13 -14.58
N SER A 134 16.45 -8.81 -13.61
CA SER A 134 17.56 -9.74 -13.82
C SER A 134 17.16 -11.06 -14.50
N GLY A 135 15.84 -11.32 -14.68
CA GLY A 135 15.29 -12.58 -15.19
C GLY A 135 15.11 -13.66 -14.13
N LYS A 136 15.48 -13.39 -12.86
CA LYS A 136 15.26 -14.32 -11.76
C LYS A 136 13.76 -14.45 -11.48
N LYS A 137 13.24 -15.69 -11.52
CA LYS A 137 11.86 -15.99 -11.13
C LYS A 137 11.67 -15.81 -9.63
N ILE A 138 10.50 -15.32 -9.25
CA ILE A 138 10.10 -15.16 -7.85
C ILE A 138 8.93 -16.08 -7.52
N GLY A 139 8.76 -16.38 -6.22
CA GLY A 139 7.65 -17.22 -5.76
C GLY A 139 6.29 -16.67 -6.19
N ASP A 140 5.37 -17.54 -6.53
CA ASP A 140 4.07 -17.17 -7.09
C ASP A 140 2.86 -17.77 -6.33
N GLN A 141 3.09 -18.35 -5.15
CA GLN A 141 2.00 -18.74 -4.26
C GLN A 141 1.16 -17.50 -3.86
N GLY A 142 -0.14 -17.70 -3.65
CA GLY A 142 -1.09 -16.63 -3.38
C GLY A 142 -1.48 -15.85 -4.63
N THR A 143 -1.78 -14.57 -4.45
CA THR A 143 -2.20 -13.67 -5.54
C THR A 143 -1.00 -12.92 -6.11
N ALA A 144 -0.07 -13.66 -6.73
CA ALA A 144 1.03 -13.03 -7.46
C ALA A 144 0.46 -12.09 -8.54
N PRO A 145 1.00 -10.86 -8.68
CA PRO A 145 0.47 -9.84 -9.60
C PRO A 145 0.23 -10.37 -11.02
N LYS A 146 1.13 -11.16 -11.56
CA LYS A 146 1.02 -11.75 -12.92
C LYS A 146 -0.29 -12.53 -13.16
N LYS A 147 -0.90 -13.06 -12.09
CA LYS A 147 -2.14 -13.86 -12.18
C LYS A 147 -3.40 -13.00 -12.35
N VAL A 148 -3.32 -11.71 -11.98
CA VAL A 148 -4.48 -10.82 -11.88
C VAL A 148 -4.25 -9.43 -12.48
N MET A 149 -3.10 -9.19 -13.12
CA MET A 149 -2.75 -7.89 -13.69
C MET A 149 -3.58 -7.53 -14.92
N PHE A 150 -3.92 -8.51 -15.77
CA PHE A 150 -4.54 -8.25 -17.07
C PHE A 150 -5.96 -8.79 -17.14
N LEU A 151 -6.78 -8.11 -17.93
CA LEU A 151 -8.13 -8.51 -18.31
C LEU A 151 -8.16 -8.99 -19.78
N GLU A 152 -9.11 -9.87 -20.11
CA GLU A 152 -9.26 -10.39 -21.48
C GLU A 152 -9.62 -9.30 -22.49
N GLY A 153 -10.19 -8.17 -22.04
CA GLY A 153 -10.59 -7.05 -22.92
C GLY A 153 -11.20 -5.90 -22.17
N GLN A 154 -11.51 -4.82 -22.91
CA GLN A 154 -12.02 -3.54 -22.39
C GLN A 154 -13.32 -3.66 -21.57
N ASN A 155 -14.12 -4.67 -21.82
CA ASN A 155 -15.39 -4.85 -21.13
C ASN A 155 -15.42 -6.16 -20.33
N SER A 156 -14.25 -6.80 -20.15
CA SER A 156 -14.13 -8.06 -19.43
C SER A 156 -13.92 -7.84 -17.93
N THR A 157 -14.53 -8.68 -17.14
CA THR A 157 -14.23 -8.86 -15.69
C THR A 157 -13.47 -10.16 -15.44
N LYS A 158 -12.92 -10.78 -16.49
CA LYS A 158 -12.13 -12.01 -16.40
C LYS A 158 -10.66 -11.71 -16.55
N PHE A 159 -9.85 -12.31 -15.72
CA PHE A 159 -8.40 -12.20 -15.78
C PHE A 159 -7.85 -12.93 -17.00
N ALA A 160 -6.97 -12.27 -17.74
CA ALA A 160 -6.26 -12.85 -18.86
C ALA A 160 -5.08 -13.70 -18.37
N LYS A 161 -4.82 -14.82 -19.05
CA LYS A 161 -3.68 -15.70 -18.78
C LYS A 161 -2.34 -15.14 -19.33
N THR A 162 -2.41 -14.24 -20.27
CA THR A 162 -1.27 -13.60 -20.94
C THR A 162 -1.45 -12.08 -20.93
N PRO A 163 -0.37 -11.30 -21.03
CA PRO A 163 -0.45 -9.85 -21.12
C PRO A 163 -1.36 -9.38 -22.25
N THR A 164 -2.20 -8.40 -21.95
CA THR A 164 -3.08 -7.70 -22.90
C THR A 164 -2.88 -6.19 -22.74
N GLN A 165 -3.55 -5.41 -23.57
CA GLN A 165 -3.61 -3.95 -23.43
C GLN A 165 -4.36 -3.52 -22.15
N TRP A 166 -5.26 -4.37 -21.61
CA TRP A 166 -6.19 -4.00 -20.54
C TRP A 166 -5.71 -4.51 -19.21
N ALA A 167 -5.27 -3.58 -18.35
CA ALA A 167 -4.87 -3.90 -16.99
C ALA A 167 -6.04 -3.75 -16.02
N THR A 168 -6.01 -4.52 -14.92
CA THR A 168 -6.97 -4.40 -13.81
C THR A 168 -6.73 -3.13 -13.01
N LEU A 169 -5.46 -2.81 -12.83
CA LEU A 169 -4.95 -1.58 -12.24
C LEU A 169 -3.54 -1.31 -12.79
N ILE A 170 -3.08 -0.07 -12.63
CA ILE A 170 -1.70 0.30 -12.96
C ILE A 170 -0.86 0.20 -11.68
N PRO A 171 0.15 -0.68 -11.64
CA PRO A 171 0.95 -0.87 -10.44
C PRO A 171 1.76 0.38 -10.10
N THR A 172 1.89 0.67 -8.81
CA THR A 172 2.61 1.83 -8.30
C THR A 172 3.72 1.43 -7.35
N VAL A 173 3.42 0.56 -6.39
CA VAL A 173 4.29 0.21 -5.28
C VAL A 173 4.15 -1.27 -4.91
N TYR A 174 5.25 -1.87 -4.46
CA TYR A 174 5.28 -3.22 -3.92
C TYR A 174 6.40 -3.37 -2.90
N ASN A 175 6.31 -4.41 -2.10
CA ASN A 175 7.35 -4.74 -1.12
C ASN A 175 7.24 -6.22 -0.71
N ALA A 176 8.15 -6.62 0.17
CA ALA A 176 8.18 -7.96 0.76
C ALA A 176 8.38 -7.84 2.26
N ASP A 177 7.60 -8.57 3.04
CA ASP A 177 7.53 -8.49 4.50
C ASP A 177 8.06 -9.77 5.18
N THR A 178 8.59 -9.62 6.40
CA THR A 178 9.23 -10.67 7.18
C THR A 178 9.16 -10.36 8.69
N LEU A 179 10.00 -10.99 9.50
CA LEU A 179 10.14 -10.67 10.92
C LEU A 179 11.02 -9.44 11.12
N GLY A 180 10.55 -8.53 11.96
CA GLY A 180 11.39 -7.51 12.60
C GLY A 180 11.92 -8.04 13.92
N ILE A 181 13.18 -7.74 14.24
CA ILE A 181 13.83 -8.15 15.50
C ILE A 181 14.57 -7.00 16.18
N ARG A 182 14.78 -7.11 17.48
CA ARG A 182 15.60 -6.23 18.32
C ARG A 182 16.97 -6.88 18.55
N PRO A 183 17.99 -6.61 17.69
CA PRO A 183 19.30 -7.27 17.82
C PRO A 183 20.06 -6.86 19.08
N ASP A 184 19.69 -5.76 19.72
CA ASP A 184 20.22 -5.34 21.02
C ASP A 184 19.67 -6.20 22.18
N LEU A 185 18.49 -6.80 22.02
CA LEU A 185 17.84 -7.66 23.01
C LEU A 185 17.98 -9.16 22.69
N ILE A 186 18.16 -9.54 21.44
CA ILE A 186 18.36 -10.92 20.97
C ILE A 186 19.82 -11.11 20.65
N LYS A 187 20.52 -11.98 21.40
CA LYS A 187 21.97 -12.16 21.35
C LYS A 187 22.45 -13.27 20.39
N ARG A 188 21.55 -13.84 19.60
CA ARG A 188 21.85 -14.89 18.63
C ARG A 188 21.25 -14.59 17.26
N PRO A 189 21.74 -15.23 16.19
CA PRO A 189 21.14 -15.10 14.87
C PRO A 189 19.70 -15.63 14.84
N ILE A 190 18.84 -14.93 14.11
CA ILE A 190 17.48 -15.33 13.77
C ILE A 190 17.46 -15.62 12.28
N GLY A 191 17.20 -16.85 11.87
CA GLY A 191 17.32 -17.28 10.47
C GLY A 191 16.08 -17.93 9.88
N GLN A 192 15.02 -18.13 10.66
CA GLN A 192 13.82 -18.87 10.25
C GLN A 192 12.54 -18.26 10.83
N TRP A 193 11.42 -18.39 10.12
CA TRP A 193 10.11 -17.90 10.56
C TRP A 193 9.62 -18.54 11.87
N LYS A 194 9.97 -19.81 12.13
CA LYS A 194 9.58 -20.50 13.37
C LYS A 194 10.08 -19.80 14.65
N GLU A 195 11.08 -18.94 14.54
CA GLU A 195 11.59 -18.18 15.66
C GLU A 195 10.54 -17.24 16.29
N LEU A 196 9.48 -16.88 15.54
CA LEU A 196 8.35 -16.14 16.11
C LEU A 196 7.66 -16.90 17.26
N LEU A 197 7.67 -18.23 17.20
CA LEU A 197 7.07 -19.10 18.23
C LEU A 197 8.11 -19.76 19.13
N ASN A 198 9.39 -19.35 19.06
CA ASN A 198 10.42 -19.89 19.95
C ASN A 198 10.11 -19.52 21.41
N PRO A 199 10.07 -20.49 22.34
CA PRO A 199 9.79 -20.24 23.77
C PRO A 199 10.74 -19.24 24.44
N GLU A 200 11.93 -19.02 23.88
CA GLU A 200 12.86 -17.96 24.33
C GLU A 200 12.20 -16.57 24.32
N PHE A 201 11.27 -16.34 23.42
CA PHE A 201 10.58 -15.05 23.25
C PHE A 201 9.16 -15.05 23.83
N LYS A 202 8.87 -15.96 24.76
CA LYS A 202 7.57 -16.05 25.43
C LYS A 202 7.18 -14.71 26.06
N GLY A 203 5.98 -14.22 25.72
CA GLY A 203 5.46 -12.92 26.17
C GLY A 203 6.14 -11.71 25.54
N LYS A 204 6.98 -11.91 24.49
CA LYS A 204 7.71 -10.86 23.77
C LYS A 204 7.59 -10.96 22.26
N ALA A 205 6.71 -11.82 21.74
CA ALA A 205 6.41 -11.94 20.31
C ALA A 205 5.10 -11.23 19.95
N ALA A 206 4.95 -10.76 18.71
CA ALA A 206 3.69 -10.28 18.18
C ALA A 206 3.49 -10.69 16.73
N ILE A 207 2.23 -10.81 16.32
CA ILE A 207 1.85 -11.11 14.93
C ILE A 207 0.78 -10.10 14.46
N LEU A 208 0.79 -9.80 13.17
CA LEU A 208 -0.17 -8.93 12.53
C LEU A 208 -1.59 -9.51 12.62
N ASN A 209 -2.52 -8.72 13.14
CA ASN A 209 -3.94 -9.06 13.27
C ASN A 209 -4.79 -8.49 12.13
N ILE A 210 -4.41 -8.82 10.91
CA ILE A 210 -5.23 -8.70 9.71
C ILE A 210 -5.38 -10.13 9.18
N PRO A 211 -6.56 -10.75 9.27
CA PRO A 211 -6.73 -12.20 9.06
C PRO A 211 -6.12 -12.71 7.75
N SER A 212 -6.42 -12.05 6.61
CA SER A 212 -5.94 -12.43 5.28
C SER A 212 -4.41 -12.35 5.11
N ILE A 213 -3.73 -11.57 5.96
CA ILE A 213 -2.27 -11.41 5.93
C ILE A 213 -1.62 -12.24 7.04
N GLY A 214 -2.12 -12.12 8.28
CA GLY A 214 -1.56 -12.83 9.45
C GLY A 214 -1.57 -14.34 9.31
N ILE A 215 -2.60 -14.92 8.65
CA ILE A 215 -2.66 -16.37 8.38
C ILE A 215 -1.50 -16.83 7.48
N MET A 216 -1.04 -16.00 6.56
CA MET A 216 0.09 -16.34 5.69
C MET A 216 1.42 -16.27 6.43
N ASP A 217 1.60 -15.29 7.32
CA ASP A 217 2.75 -15.24 8.24
C ASP A 217 2.76 -16.51 9.13
N ALA A 218 1.60 -16.91 9.64
CA ALA A 218 1.45 -18.15 10.40
C ALA A 218 1.79 -19.40 9.58
N ALA A 219 1.39 -19.45 8.31
CA ALA A 219 1.77 -20.56 7.43
C ALA A 219 3.27 -20.63 7.16
N MET A 220 3.94 -19.47 7.04
CA MET A 220 5.41 -19.43 6.96
C MET A 220 6.06 -20.00 8.22
N VAL A 221 5.51 -19.71 9.40
CA VAL A 221 5.97 -20.29 10.68
C VAL A 221 5.78 -21.81 10.71
N VAL A 222 4.58 -22.31 10.41
CA VAL A 222 4.25 -23.75 10.44
C VAL A 222 5.11 -24.55 9.45
N GLU A 223 5.32 -24.00 8.25
CA GLU A 223 6.22 -24.62 7.26
C GLU A 223 7.66 -24.62 7.75
N SER A 224 8.11 -23.55 8.38
CA SER A 224 9.45 -23.41 8.98
C SER A 224 9.69 -24.40 10.14
N MET A 225 8.64 -24.78 10.87
CA MET A 225 8.71 -25.82 11.91
C MET A 225 8.87 -27.21 11.32
N GLY A 226 8.65 -27.38 10.02
CA GLY A 226 8.67 -28.69 9.35
C GLY A 226 7.41 -29.53 9.58
N GLU A 227 6.35 -28.94 10.15
CA GLU A 227 5.12 -29.68 10.46
C GLU A 227 4.24 -29.92 9.23
N TYR A 228 4.28 -29.00 8.27
CA TYR A 228 3.50 -29.11 7.05
C TYR A 228 4.10 -28.24 5.92
N LYS A 229 4.01 -28.70 4.68
CA LYS A 229 4.38 -27.95 3.49
C LYS A 229 3.13 -27.60 2.70
N TYR A 230 2.82 -26.30 2.62
CA TYR A 230 1.64 -25.81 1.91
C TYR A 230 1.83 -25.85 0.40
N PRO A 231 0.91 -26.45 -0.38
CA PRO A 231 0.89 -26.30 -1.84
C PRO A 231 0.75 -24.83 -2.25
N ASP A 232 -0.14 -24.08 -1.59
CA ASP A 232 -0.29 -22.62 -1.74
C ASP A 232 -0.72 -21.99 -0.40
N LYS A 233 0.21 -21.24 0.23
CA LYS A 233 -0.06 -20.52 1.49
C LYS A 233 -1.15 -19.46 1.35
N GLY A 234 -1.38 -18.96 0.14
CA GLY A 234 -2.40 -17.95 -0.15
C GLY A 234 -3.76 -18.54 -0.54
N ASN A 235 -3.87 -19.87 -0.68
CA ASN A 235 -5.14 -20.54 -0.98
C ASN A 235 -5.26 -21.87 -0.25
N MET A 236 -5.31 -21.80 1.08
CA MET A 236 -5.39 -22.96 1.95
C MET A 236 -6.77 -23.60 1.94
N THR A 237 -6.80 -24.91 2.02
CA THR A 237 -8.01 -25.70 2.32
C THR A 237 -8.40 -25.56 3.80
N LYS A 238 -9.65 -25.90 4.16
CA LYS A 238 -10.11 -25.90 5.56
C LYS A 238 -9.21 -26.71 6.51
N PRO A 239 -8.77 -27.94 6.17
CA PRO A 239 -7.83 -28.70 7.01
C PRO A 239 -6.48 -27.99 7.20
N GLU A 240 -5.97 -27.27 6.18
CA GLU A 240 -4.73 -26.49 6.28
C GLU A 240 -4.90 -25.28 7.17
N ILE A 241 -6.05 -24.56 7.05
CA ILE A 241 -6.42 -23.47 7.94
C ILE A 241 -6.50 -23.97 9.39
N ASP A 242 -7.21 -25.07 9.65
CA ASP A 242 -7.37 -25.64 10.99
C ASP A 242 -6.01 -26.01 11.61
N ARG A 243 -5.12 -26.62 10.84
CA ARG A 243 -3.75 -26.94 11.26
C ARG A 243 -2.99 -25.68 11.67
N THR A 244 -2.99 -24.66 10.81
CA THR A 244 -2.30 -23.39 11.05
C THR A 244 -2.83 -22.72 12.30
N MET A 245 -4.15 -22.64 12.44
CA MET A 245 -4.80 -21.99 13.58
C MET A 245 -4.63 -22.76 14.88
N LYS A 246 -4.52 -24.10 14.83
CA LYS A 246 -4.18 -24.93 15.99
C LYS A 246 -2.83 -24.51 16.58
N VAL A 247 -1.79 -24.45 15.74
CA VAL A 247 -0.43 -24.05 16.16
C VAL A 247 -0.43 -22.66 16.82
N LEU A 248 -1.08 -21.67 16.19
CA LEU A 248 -1.17 -20.32 16.75
C LEU A 248 -1.95 -20.29 18.07
N THR A 249 -3.05 -21.02 18.16
CA THR A 249 -3.89 -21.07 19.38
C THR A 249 -3.14 -21.72 20.54
N GLU A 250 -2.37 -22.77 20.30
CA GLU A 250 -1.52 -23.40 21.30
C GLU A 250 -0.41 -22.45 21.77
N ALA A 251 0.25 -21.76 20.84
CA ALA A 251 1.22 -20.72 21.15
C ALA A 251 0.62 -19.58 21.98
N LYS A 252 -0.57 -19.08 21.64
CA LYS A 252 -1.27 -18.05 22.42
C LYS A 252 -1.59 -18.54 23.84
N LYS A 253 -2.15 -19.75 23.97
CA LYS A 253 -2.47 -20.34 25.28
C LYS A 253 -1.23 -20.55 26.15
N SER A 254 -0.07 -20.80 25.53
CA SER A 254 1.20 -20.88 26.25
C SER A 254 1.74 -19.52 26.71
N GLY A 255 1.12 -18.41 26.27
CA GLY A 255 1.55 -17.04 26.58
C GLY A 255 2.69 -16.54 25.69
N GLN A 256 2.84 -17.08 24.47
CA GLN A 256 3.89 -16.69 23.52
C GLN A 256 3.76 -15.23 23.09
N PHE A 257 2.54 -14.78 22.78
CA PHE A 257 2.30 -13.46 22.23
C PHE A 257 2.11 -12.39 23.29
N ARG A 258 2.78 -11.26 23.12
CA ARG A 258 2.58 -10.03 23.89
C ARG A 258 1.41 -9.23 23.33
N ALA A 259 1.25 -9.21 22.01
CA ALA A 259 0.24 -8.41 21.31
C ALA A 259 -0.13 -8.98 19.93
N PHE A 260 -1.26 -8.48 19.43
CA PHE A 260 -1.78 -8.72 18.07
C PHE A 260 -2.05 -7.35 17.43
N TRP A 261 -1.06 -6.79 16.74
CA TRP A 261 -1.10 -5.42 16.23
C TRP A 261 -1.88 -5.31 14.90
N LYS A 262 -2.51 -4.15 14.66
CA LYS A 262 -3.40 -3.89 13.51
C LYS A 262 -2.93 -2.77 12.60
N ASP A 263 -2.14 -1.85 13.10
CA ASP A 263 -1.73 -0.67 12.38
C ASP A 263 -0.23 -0.39 12.50
N PHE A 264 0.25 0.50 11.64
CA PHE A 264 1.66 0.86 11.53
C PHE A 264 2.25 1.37 12.85
N ASN A 265 1.55 2.28 13.52
CA ASN A 265 2.06 2.91 14.74
C ASN A 265 2.12 1.93 15.91
N GLU A 266 1.12 1.04 16.02
CA GLU A 266 1.11 -0.02 17.02
C GLU A 266 2.32 -0.95 16.86
N SER A 267 2.59 -1.39 15.61
CA SER A 267 3.77 -2.21 15.29
C SER A 267 5.09 -1.51 15.65
N VAL A 268 5.23 -0.22 15.31
CA VAL A 268 6.41 0.58 15.64
C VAL A 268 6.58 0.74 17.15
N ASN A 269 5.50 1.05 17.87
CA ASN A 269 5.55 1.30 19.32
C ASN A 269 5.89 0.06 20.12
N LEU A 270 5.31 -1.10 19.80
CA LEU A 270 5.61 -2.38 20.44
C LEU A 270 7.11 -2.73 20.33
N MET A 271 7.68 -2.53 19.14
CA MET A 271 9.08 -2.81 18.89
C MET A 271 10.00 -1.76 19.55
N ALA A 272 9.64 -0.48 19.46
CA ALA A 272 10.42 0.61 20.00
C ALA A 272 10.48 0.58 21.53
N SER A 273 9.36 0.27 22.20
CA SER A 273 9.32 0.13 23.67
C SER A 273 10.07 -1.10 24.20
N GLY A 274 10.33 -2.10 23.34
CA GLY A 274 10.87 -3.39 23.76
C GLY A 274 9.83 -4.33 24.41
N GLU A 275 8.55 -3.98 24.35
CA GLU A 275 7.46 -4.90 24.71
C GLU A 275 7.47 -6.14 23.84
N THR A 276 7.82 -5.98 22.56
CA THR A 276 8.16 -7.09 21.67
C THR A 276 9.61 -7.02 21.23
N VAL A 277 10.22 -8.17 21.05
CA VAL A 277 11.60 -8.30 20.56
C VAL A 277 11.65 -8.96 19.19
N ILE A 278 10.57 -9.63 18.80
CA ILE A 278 10.36 -10.31 17.53
C ILE A 278 8.90 -10.22 17.14
N GLN A 279 8.63 -9.81 15.90
CA GLN A 279 7.24 -9.77 15.39
C GLN A 279 7.22 -9.84 13.86
N SER A 280 6.10 -10.31 13.25
CA SER A 280 5.86 -10.03 11.84
C SER A 280 5.78 -8.52 11.66
N MET A 281 6.44 -7.97 10.65
CA MET A 281 6.62 -6.51 10.58
C MET A 281 6.72 -6.03 9.13
N TRP A 282 6.26 -4.82 8.91
CA TRP A 282 6.44 -4.15 7.62
C TRP A 282 7.81 -3.45 7.55
N SER A 283 8.48 -3.53 6.41
CA SER A 283 9.79 -2.92 6.21
C SER A 283 9.85 -1.43 6.60
N PRO A 284 8.88 -0.57 6.24
CA PRO A 284 8.89 0.82 6.67
C PRO A 284 8.75 1.00 8.19
N ALA A 285 8.10 0.07 8.88
CA ALA A 285 7.98 0.13 10.33
C ALA A 285 9.33 -0.15 11.03
N VAL A 286 10.15 -1.06 10.48
CA VAL A 286 11.54 -1.25 10.93
C VAL A 286 12.34 0.04 10.75
N THR A 287 12.23 0.67 9.59
CA THR A 287 12.87 1.95 9.29
C THR A 287 12.45 3.03 10.29
N ALA A 288 11.14 3.10 10.62
CA ALA A 288 10.62 4.06 11.61
C ALA A 288 11.12 3.79 13.05
N VAL A 289 11.38 2.53 13.42
CA VAL A 289 12.03 2.22 14.72
C VAL A 289 13.49 2.67 14.70
N LYS A 290 14.22 2.39 13.61
CA LYS A 290 15.63 2.82 13.47
C LYS A 290 15.76 4.35 13.52
N SER A 291 14.84 5.11 12.92
CA SER A 291 14.86 6.58 12.95
C SER A 291 14.74 7.19 14.35
N LYS A 292 14.21 6.40 15.31
CA LYS A 292 14.17 6.76 16.73
C LYS A 292 15.50 6.45 17.47
N GLY A 293 16.55 6.01 16.77
CA GLY A 293 17.81 5.59 17.34
C GLY A 293 17.77 4.22 18.03
N ILE A 294 16.74 3.43 17.75
CA ILE A 294 16.52 2.12 18.37
C ILE A 294 16.96 1.03 17.37
N ALA A 295 17.77 0.08 17.85
CA ALA A 295 18.21 -1.04 17.03
C ALA A 295 17.01 -1.89 16.60
N CYS A 296 16.85 -2.08 15.32
CA CYS A 296 15.81 -2.93 14.73
C CYS A 296 16.33 -3.46 13.39
N VAL A 297 16.07 -4.72 13.08
CA VAL A 297 16.52 -5.37 11.85
C VAL A 297 15.31 -6.00 11.15
N TYR A 298 15.23 -5.77 9.86
CA TYR A 298 14.29 -6.44 8.97
C TYR A 298 14.93 -7.74 8.49
N GLN A 299 14.57 -8.85 9.13
CA GLN A 299 15.37 -10.06 9.13
C GLN A 299 15.20 -10.88 7.84
N PRO A 300 16.28 -11.14 7.08
CA PRO A 300 16.25 -12.15 6.02
C PRO A 300 16.13 -13.54 6.64
N LEU A 301 15.16 -14.34 6.16
CA LEU A 301 14.86 -15.67 6.68
C LEU A 301 14.97 -16.72 5.58
N ALA A 302 15.30 -17.95 5.95
CA ALA A 302 15.56 -19.06 5.02
C ALA A 302 14.33 -19.37 4.15
N GLU A 303 13.12 -19.24 4.68
CA GLU A 303 11.87 -19.48 3.96
C GLU A 303 11.47 -18.30 3.05
N GLY A 304 12.17 -17.19 3.14
CA GLY A 304 11.93 -16.00 2.34
C GLY A 304 10.86 -15.07 2.90
N TYR A 305 10.27 -14.27 2.00
CA TYR A 305 9.38 -13.15 2.33
C TYR A 305 7.96 -13.39 1.84
N ARG A 306 7.01 -12.77 2.52
CA ARG A 306 5.65 -12.58 2.04
C ARG A 306 5.54 -11.23 1.34
N ALA A 307 5.23 -11.22 0.06
CA ALA A 307 5.14 -10.00 -0.74
C ALA A 307 3.71 -9.47 -0.89
N TRP A 308 3.63 -8.18 -1.21
CA TRP A 308 2.40 -7.50 -1.59
C TRP A 308 2.68 -6.47 -2.68
N ALA A 309 1.64 -6.06 -3.39
CA ALA A 309 1.70 -5.04 -4.42
C ALA A 309 0.38 -4.28 -4.48
N ALA A 310 0.47 -2.99 -4.80
CA ALA A 310 -0.67 -2.10 -4.95
C ALA A 310 -0.57 -1.27 -6.22
N GLY A 311 -1.67 -0.66 -6.60
CA GLY A 311 -1.74 0.21 -7.75
C GLY A 311 -3.06 0.93 -7.90
N PHE A 312 -3.13 1.79 -8.92
CA PHE A 312 -4.29 2.63 -9.19
C PHE A 312 -5.25 2.00 -10.17
N ALA A 313 -6.52 1.98 -9.80
CA ALA A 313 -7.64 1.73 -10.69
C ALA A 313 -8.60 2.92 -10.70
N LEU A 314 -9.42 3.01 -11.73
CA LEU A 314 -10.40 4.07 -11.89
C LEU A 314 -11.80 3.57 -11.55
N SER A 315 -12.58 4.41 -10.86
CA SER A 315 -13.98 4.14 -10.60
C SER A 315 -14.79 4.08 -11.91
N LYS A 316 -15.72 3.15 -12.00
CA LYS A 316 -16.75 3.13 -13.05
C LYS A 316 -17.53 4.44 -13.11
N GLY A 317 -17.69 5.14 -11.99
CA GLY A 317 -18.43 6.40 -11.89
C GLY A 317 -17.87 7.55 -12.72
N ILE A 318 -16.59 7.48 -13.11
CA ILE A 318 -15.97 8.53 -13.96
C ILE A 318 -15.89 8.15 -15.44
N LYS A 319 -16.46 6.99 -15.85
CA LYS A 319 -16.44 6.54 -17.27
C LYS A 319 -17.06 7.60 -18.18
N GLY A 320 -16.33 7.99 -19.22
CA GLY A 320 -16.80 8.97 -20.21
C GLY A 320 -16.90 10.42 -19.71
N THR A 321 -16.33 10.72 -18.57
CA THR A 321 -16.23 12.09 -18.03
C THR A 321 -14.82 12.65 -18.18
N PRO A 322 -14.60 13.98 -18.13
CA PRO A 322 -13.27 14.57 -18.13
C PRO A 322 -12.38 14.09 -16.96
N LYS A 323 -12.97 13.62 -15.87
CA LYS A 323 -12.23 13.06 -14.73
C LYS A 323 -11.47 11.79 -15.10
N ALA A 324 -11.92 11.02 -16.09
CA ALA A 324 -11.19 9.84 -16.53
C ALA A 324 -9.82 10.21 -17.13
N ASP A 325 -9.76 11.25 -17.98
CA ASP A 325 -8.50 11.71 -18.56
C ASP A 325 -7.61 12.37 -17.50
N LEU A 326 -8.22 13.14 -16.58
CA LEU A 326 -7.51 13.71 -15.44
C LEU A 326 -6.89 12.62 -14.52
N ALA A 327 -7.58 11.51 -14.33
CA ALA A 327 -7.05 10.38 -13.56
C ALA A 327 -5.89 9.68 -14.28
N TYR A 328 -5.93 9.55 -15.62
CA TYR A 328 -4.78 9.07 -16.38
C TYR A 328 -3.59 10.05 -16.33
N GLU A 329 -3.83 11.37 -16.35
CA GLU A 329 -2.80 12.40 -16.14
C GLU A 329 -2.10 12.19 -14.79
N PHE A 330 -2.87 12.00 -13.71
CA PHE A 330 -2.36 11.71 -12.38
C PHE A 330 -1.54 10.40 -12.32
N VAL A 331 -2.06 9.31 -12.89
CA VAL A 331 -1.36 8.01 -12.92
C VAL A 331 -0.03 8.12 -13.67
N ASN A 332 -0.01 8.80 -14.82
CA ASN A 332 1.21 9.04 -15.57
C ASN A 332 2.22 9.87 -14.79
N TRP A 333 1.77 10.95 -14.13
CA TRP A 333 2.64 11.75 -13.27
C TRP A 333 3.26 10.90 -12.14
N PHE A 334 2.46 10.03 -11.53
CA PHE A 334 2.94 9.18 -10.44
C PHE A 334 4.04 8.21 -10.87
N LEU A 335 4.01 7.74 -12.11
CA LEU A 335 4.99 6.81 -12.69
C LEU A 335 6.20 7.53 -13.35
N ASP A 336 6.21 8.85 -13.42
CA ASP A 336 7.30 9.62 -14.05
C ASP A 336 8.57 9.74 -13.18
N GLY A 337 8.54 9.20 -11.96
CA GLY A 337 9.75 8.93 -11.15
C GLY A 337 9.77 9.61 -9.79
N TRP A 338 9.33 10.86 -9.63
CA TRP A 338 9.42 11.57 -8.35
C TRP A 338 8.67 10.83 -7.23
N ALA A 339 7.43 10.42 -7.47
CA ALA A 339 6.64 9.68 -6.49
C ALA A 339 7.25 8.30 -6.19
N GLY A 340 7.78 7.62 -7.22
CA GLY A 340 8.49 6.36 -7.05
C GLY A 340 9.74 6.49 -6.20
N ALA A 341 10.55 7.53 -6.43
CA ALA A 341 11.73 7.84 -5.61
C ALA A 341 11.37 8.22 -4.18
N TYR A 342 10.30 9.01 -4.01
CA TYR A 342 9.75 9.39 -2.70
C TYR A 342 9.39 8.16 -1.86
N LEU A 343 8.69 7.19 -2.47
CA LEU A 343 8.32 5.93 -1.80
C LEU A 343 9.55 5.04 -1.55
N ASN A 344 10.50 4.99 -2.49
CA ASN A 344 11.72 4.20 -2.33
C ASN A 344 12.55 4.68 -1.14
N ARG A 345 12.62 6.00 -0.89
CA ARG A 345 13.26 6.58 0.30
C ARG A 345 12.60 6.18 1.62
N GLN A 346 11.41 5.60 1.58
CA GLN A 346 10.73 5.02 2.73
C GLN A 346 10.88 3.49 2.81
N GLY A 347 11.65 2.89 1.89
CA GLY A 347 11.92 1.45 1.86
C GLY A 347 10.99 0.63 0.97
N TYR A 348 10.07 1.26 0.23
CA TYR A 348 9.23 0.60 -0.78
C TYR A 348 9.94 0.47 -2.13
N TYR A 349 9.35 -0.27 -3.06
CA TYR A 349 9.81 -0.37 -4.45
C TYR A 349 8.78 0.24 -5.39
N SER A 350 9.25 1.07 -6.34
CA SER A 350 8.43 1.63 -7.42
C SER A 350 8.16 0.58 -8.49
N ALA A 351 6.97 0.60 -9.07
CA ALA A 351 6.63 -0.25 -10.20
C ALA A 351 7.43 0.07 -11.49
N VAL A 352 7.91 1.30 -11.63
CA VAL A 352 8.80 1.72 -12.73
C VAL A 352 10.15 2.10 -12.16
N LEU A 353 11.07 1.13 -12.14
CA LEU A 353 12.38 1.28 -11.51
C LEU A 353 13.28 2.29 -12.23
N GLU A 354 13.18 2.38 -13.56
CA GLU A 354 13.99 3.30 -14.38
C GLU A 354 13.72 4.77 -14.05
N THR A 355 12.45 5.17 -13.99
CA THR A 355 12.07 6.55 -13.69
C THR A 355 12.34 6.92 -12.23
N ALA A 356 12.14 5.98 -11.31
CA ALA A 356 12.48 6.17 -9.90
C ALA A 356 13.99 6.37 -9.73
N LYS A 357 14.83 5.56 -10.42
CA LYS A 357 16.30 5.72 -10.42
C LYS A 357 16.72 7.10 -10.88
N ALA A 358 16.13 7.59 -11.97
CA ALA A 358 16.43 8.91 -12.52
C ALA A 358 16.06 10.08 -11.56
N SER A 359 15.22 9.82 -10.56
CA SER A 359 14.75 10.78 -9.55
C SER A 359 15.42 10.59 -8.17
N MET A 360 16.44 9.74 -8.07
CA MET A 360 17.21 9.48 -6.87
C MET A 360 18.65 9.86 -7.04
N GLU A 361 19.30 10.20 -5.92
CA GLU A 361 20.75 10.35 -5.92
C GLU A 361 21.44 8.98 -6.11
N PRO A 362 22.59 8.90 -6.80
CA PRO A 362 23.28 7.63 -7.06
C PRO A 362 23.57 6.81 -5.79
N TYR A 363 23.94 7.47 -4.68
CA TYR A 363 24.22 6.79 -3.41
C TYR A 363 22.96 6.22 -2.74
N GLU A 364 21.79 6.89 -2.89
CA GLU A 364 20.52 6.37 -2.42
C GLU A 364 20.13 5.10 -3.18
N TRP A 365 20.24 5.14 -4.52
CA TRP A 365 19.99 3.96 -5.36
C TRP A 365 20.90 2.79 -5.02
N ALA A 366 22.22 3.08 -4.85
CA ALA A 366 23.21 2.07 -4.47
C ALA A 366 22.85 1.39 -3.13
N PHE A 367 22.38 2.16 -2.15
CA PHE A 367 21.91 1.62 -0.88
C PHE A 367 20.60 0.83 -1.01
N TRP A 368 19.55 1.46 -1.56
CA TRP A 368 18.21 0.89 -1.58
C TRP A 368 18.04 -0.29 -2.55
N MET A 369 18.74 -0.27 -3.68
CA MET A 369 18.53 -1.23 -4.76
C MET A 369 19.71 -2.18 -4.96
N GLU A 370 20.95 -1.70 -4.80
CA GLU A 370 22.14 -2.52 -5.07
C GLU A 370 22.70 -3.18 -3.80
N GLY A 371 22.15 -2.88 -2.61
CA GLY A 371 22.59 -3.46 -1.34
C GLY A 371 23.99 -3.03 -0.91
N LYS A 372 24.52 -1.95 -1.50
CA LYS A 372 25.81 -1.37 -1.10
C LYS A 372 25.72 -0.68 0.25
N ALA A 373 26.85 -0.59 0.95
CA ALA A 373 26.92 0.22 2.14
C ALA A 373 26.59 1.69 1.82
N ALA A 374 25.85 2.35 2.71
CA ALA A 374 25.49 3.75 2.57
C ALA A 374 26.76 4.63 2.49
N GLU A 375 26.98 5.28 1.37
CA GLU A 375 28.10 6.22 1.20
C GLU A 375 27.95 7.46 2.09
N LYS A 376 26.72 7.89 2.27
CA LYS A 376 26.30 9.01 3.11
C LYS A 376 25.11 8.58 3.96
N ASP A 377 24.73 9.41 4.93
CA ASP A 377 23.50 9.24 5.69
C ASP A 377 22.29 9.12 4.76
N ILE A 378 21.53 8.04 4.92
CA ILE A 378 20.27 7.83 4.21
C ILE A 378 19.15 8.50 5.02
N LYS A 379 18.40 9.36 4.36
CA LYS A 379 17.33 10.15 4.97
C LYS A 379 15.97 9.85 4.34
N ALA A 380 14.93 9.93 5.17
CA ALA A 380 13.55 9.98 4.69
C ALA A 380 13.27 11.29 3.93
N PRO A 381 12.16 11.39 3.18
CA PRO A 381 11.79 12.61 2.47
C PRO A 381 11.67 13.86 3.36
N ASP A 382 11.31 13.70 4.63
CA ASP A 382 11.21 14.78 5.63
C ASP A 382 12.56 15.16 6.28
N GLY A 383 13.66 14.52 5.82
CA GLY A 383 15.00 14.75 6.33
C GLY A 383 15.37 13.90 7.55
N THR A 384 14.45 13.08 8.08
CA THR A 384 14.72 12.18 9.20
C THR A 384 15.81 11.16 8.83
N LEU A 385 16.82 11.00 9.69
CA LEU A 385 17.87 10.02 9.51
C LEU A 385 17.30 8.61 9.62
N LEU A 386 17.48 7.79 8.58
CA LEU A 386 17.07 6.39 8.54
C LEU A 386 18.24 5.44 8.80
N GLU A 387 19.34 5.66 8.12
CA GLU A 387 20.56 4.85 8.23
C GLU A 387 21.80 5.74 8.19
N LYS A 388 22.78 5.43 8.99
CA LYS A 388 24.06 6.15 9.00
C LYS A 388 24.95 5.70 7.84
N ALA A 389 25.85 6.57 7.41
CA ALA A 389 26.94 6.22 6.51
C ALA A 389 27.65 4.96 6.99
N GLY A 390 27.99 4.06 6.06
CA GLY A 390 28.58 2.75 6.34
C GLY A 390 27.59 1.61 6.65
N SER A 391 26.32 1.91 6.97
CA SER A 391 25.28 0.90 7.19
C SER A 391 24.95 0.14 5.91
N LYS A 392 24.58 -1.13 6.03
CA LYS A 392 24.03 -1.94 4.94
C LYS A 392 22.54 -2.10 5.10
N ARG A 393 21.83 -2.17 3.97
CA ARG A 393 20.40 -2.45 3.99
C ARG A 393 20.12 -3.86 4.50
N ASP A 394 19.16 -4.00 5.39
CA ASP A 394 18.68 -5.28 5.87
C ASP A 394 18.13 -6.11 4.71
N GLY A 395 18.51 -7.39 4.63
CA GLY A 395 18.10 -8.28 3.55
C GLY A 395 18.85 -8.08 2.23
N GLY A 396 19.81 -7.15 2.16
CA GLY A 396 20.67 -6.95 1.00
C GLY A 396 20.04 -6.13 -0.13
N SER A 397 20.41 -6.47 -1.37
CA SER A 397 19.94 -5.82 -2.59
C SER A 397 18.45 -6.10 -2.90
N TYR A 398 17.91 -5.35 -3.85
CA TYR A 398 16.59 -5.61 -4.41
C TYR A 398 16.46 -7.05 -4.93
N ASP A 399 17.44 -7.54 -5.68
CA ASP A 399 17.44 -8.89 -6.27
C ASP A 399 17.52 -9.99 -5.19
N GLU A 400 18.25 -9.77 -4.11
CA GLU A 400 18.29 -10.69 -2.97
C GLU A 400 16.95 -10.75 -2.24
N ARG A 401 16.39 -9.60 -1.91
CA ARG A 401 15.12 -9.51 -1.17
C ARG A 401 13.93 -10.00 -1.99
N MET A 402 13.69 -9.39 -3.16
CA MET A 402 12.55 -9.76 -4.00
C MET A 402 12.72 -11.13 -4.63
N GLY A 403 13.94 -11.55 -4.89
CA GLY A 403 14.26 -12.90 -5.39
C GLY A 403 14.08 -14.01 -4.37
N SER A 404 13.83 -13.67 -3.10
CA SER A 404 13.51 -14.60 -2.01
C SER A 404 12.04 -14.54 -1.60
N VAL A 405 11.17 -13.92 -2.39
CA VAL A 405 9.72 -13.95 -2.16
C VAL A 405 9.19 -15.37 -2.28
N ALA A 406 8.52 -15.84 -1.23
CA ALA A 406 7.91 -17.19 -1.16
C ALA A 406 6.44 -17.17 -1.58
N CYS A 407 5.70 -16.13 -1.19
CA CYS A 407 4.27 -16.01 -1.46
C CYS A 407 3.83 -14.55 -1.50
N TRP A 408 2.64 -14.31 -2.04
CA TRP A 408 2.01 -13.00 -2.18
C TRP A 408 0.73 -12.94 -1.34
N ASN A 409 0.43 -11.80 -0.74
CA ASN A 409 -0.86 -11.59 -0.07
C ASN A 409 -2.01 -12.12 -0.93
N ALA A 410 -2.98 -12.73 -0.29
CA ALA A 410 -4.12 -13.33 -0.98
C ALA A 410 -5.40 -13.23 -0.17
N VAL A 411 -6.52 -13.16 -0.87
CA VAL A 411 -7.82 -13.54 -0.36
C VAL A 411 -8.09 -14.94 -0.88
N MET A 412 -8.05 -15.93 0.01
CA MET A 412 -8.22 -17.36 -0.35
C MET A 412 -9.70 -17.71 -0.63
N ASP A 413 -9.93 -18.81 -1.31
CA ASP A 413 -11.29 -19.28 -1.62
C ASP A 413 -12.10 -19.53 -0.33
N GLU A 414 -11.46 -20.10 0.71
CA GLU A 414 -12.06 -20.33 2.04
C GLU A 414 -11.94 -19.12 2.98
N ASN A 415 -11.96 -17.89 2.46
CA ASN A 415 -11.72 -16.67 3.23
C ASN A 415 -12.66 -16.51 4.43
N ASP A 416 -13.97 -16.77 4.26
CA ASP A 416 -14.93 -16.57 5.35
C ASP A 416 -14.70 -17.56 6.49
N TYR A 417 -14.35 -18.81 6.13
CA TYR A 417 -13.95 -19.82 7.11
C TYR A 417 -12.67 -19.42 7.84
N MET A 418 -11.67 -18.95 7.10
CA MET A 418 -10.40 -18.49 7.64
C MET A 418 -10.57 -17.32 8.61
N VAL A 419 -11.36 -16.30 8.24
CA VAL A 419 -11.65 -15.14 9.10
C VAL A 419 -12.35 -15.56 10.38
N LYS A 420 -13.32 -16.49 10.30
CA LYS A 420 -13.96 -17.06 11.49
C LYS A 420 -12.93 -17.73 12.41
N LYS A 421 -12.07 -18.58 11.88
CA LYS A 421 -11.02 -19.27 12.65
C LYS A 421 -10.00 -18.34 13.24
N TRP A 422 -9.62 -17.29 12.50
CA TRP A 422 -8.75 -16.25 13.02
C TRP A 422 -9.37 -15.51 14.20
N ASN A 423 -10.65 -15.14 14.11
CA ASN A 423 -11.36 -14.48 15.20
C ASN A 423 -11.50 -15.38 16.44
N GLU A 424 -11.74 -16.69 16.25
CA GLU A 424 -11.71 -17.69 17.33
C GLU A 424 -10.34 -17.71 18.01
N PHE A 425 -9.25 -17.68 17.27
CA PHE A 425 -7.88 -17.59 17.80
C PHE A 425 -7.65 -16.27 18.58
N ILE A 426 -8.08 -15.12 18.03
CA ILE A 426 -7.92 -13.84 18.73
C ILE A 426 -8.73 -13.79 20.01
N ALA A 427 -9.87 -14.48 20.10
CA ALA A 427 -10.70 -14.55 21.30
C ALA A 427 -10.24 -15.58 22.34
N ALA A 428 -9.51 -16.64 21.93
CA ALA A 428 -9.04 -17.72 22.81
C ALA A 428 -8.00 -17.22 23.82
#